data_b78a420762d0895d9d4e24c1e9d130f6
#
_entry.id   b78a420762d0895d9d4e24c1e9d130f6
#
_cell.length_a   1.000
_cell.length_b   1.000
_cell.length_c   1.000
_cell.angle_alpha   90.00
_cell.angle_beta   90.00
_cell.angle_gamma   90.00
#
_symmetry.space_group_name_H-M   'P 1'
#
loop_
_entity.id
_entity.type
_entity.pdbx_description
1 polymer ?
#
loop_
_entity_poly.entity_id
_entity_poly.type
_entity_poly.pdbx_seq_one_letter_code
_entity_poly.pdbx_strand_id
1 'polypeptide(L)'
;MKKQVIISGLMLFSLFFGAGNLIFPPMLGHTAGQNMWIGMLGFALTGILLPFITVIVVAFYDEGVESVGNRIHPWFGFIFAVVIYMSIGAFYGIPRAANVAYEIGTRHILPVHNQWTLIIFAAIFFAIVYWISLNPSKIVDNLGKLLTPLLLLMVSLLSIAVIFNPESALSAPKDKYITHPFISGSLEGYFTMDLVAALAFSVVIVNGYKFKGLTDRMKILKYVCFSGLIAAILLGMIYFALAYVGASTAPGNFKDGTDILTYNSLRVFGSFGNLVFGMTVILACLTTCIGLVNACATFTKKHVPKFSYKIFALIFSIIGFLFTTLGLEMILKIAVPLLTLIYPVSIALVLISFANMFSTFRFSWAYRFATVITLIISILQILNSFNLLHGVILKSFMMLPLADIDLAWLVPFMLFAIIGFIIDVFIRRPKQATT
;
A
#
# COMPACT_ATOMS: atom_id res chain seq x y z
N MET A 1 23.02 11.34 13.55
CA MET A 1 21.64 11.84 13.32
C MET A 1 21.29 11.97 11.84
N LYS A 2 21.94 12.86 11.01
CA LYS A 2 21.62 12.97 9.56
C LYS A 2 21.70 11.65 8.80
N LYS A 3 22.76 10.85 9.01
CA LYS A 3 22.91 9.51 8.41
C LYS A 3 21.79 8.55 8.80
N GLN A 4 21.27 8.65 10.02
CA GLN A 4 20.15 7.80 10.49
C GLN A 4 18.82 8.16 9.79
N VAL A 5 18.55 9.45 9.56
CA VAL A 5 17.36 9.89 8.83
C VAL A 5 17.35 9.33 7.41
N ILE A 6 18.49 9.38 6.72
CA ILE A 6 18.62 8.80 5.37
C ILE A 6 18.39 7.29 5.40
N ILE A 7 19.03 6.57 6.33
CA ILE A 7 18.85 5.11 6.47
C ILE A 7 17.39 4.76 6.77
N SER A 8 16.74 5.50 7.69
CA SER A 8 15.33 5.28 8.01
C SER A 8 14.41 5.64 6.85
N GLY A 9 14.76 6.64 6.04
CA GLY A 9 14.03 7.00 4.82
C GLY A 9 14.13 5.91 3.74
N LEU A 10 15.32 5.37 3.52
CA LEU A 10 15.53 4.22 2.63
C LEU A 10 14.82 2.96 3.14
N MET A 11 14.81 2.74 4.46
CA MET A 11 14.06 1.64 5.07
C MET A 11 12.54 1.81 4.88
N LEU A 12 12.00 3.01 5.07
CA LEU A 12 10.59 3.31 4.79
C LEU A 12 10.26 3.08 3.31
N PHE A 13 11.10 3.59 2.41
CA PHE A 13 10.96 3.33 0.99
C PHE A 13 10.90 1.82 0.70
N SER A 14 11.82 1.04 1.26
CA SER A 14 11.85 -0.41 1.07
C SER A 14 10.62 -1.13 1.62
N LEU A 15 10.05 -0.64 2.72
CA LEU A 15 8.83 -1.21 3.31
C LEU A 15 7.59 -0.88 2.46
N PHE A 16 7.56 0.30 1.85
CA PHE A 16 6.46 0.70 0.95
C PHE A 16 6.63 0.13 -0.44
N PHE A 17 7.84 0.19 -1.01
CA PHE A 17 8.10 -0.26 -2.37
C PHE A 17 8.03 -1.78 -2.47
N GLY A 18 6.83 -2.30 -2.64
CA GLY A 18 6.53 -3.71 -2.79
C GLY A 18 5.99 -4.05 -4.18
N ALA A 19 5.41 -5.24 -4.26
CA ALA A 19 4.88 -5.79 -5.52
C ALA A 19 3.84 -4.90 -6.22
N GLY A 20 2.95 -4.24 -5.45
CA GLY A 20 1.92 -3.36 -6.02
C GLY A 20 2.50 -2.19 -6.80
N ASN A 21 3.61 -1.69 -6.34
CA ASN A 21 4.29 -0.54 -6.88
C ASN A 21 4.99 -0.81 -8.21
N LEU A 22 5.14 -2.10 -8.54
CA LEU A 22 5.60 -2.58 -9.85
C LEU A 22 4.44 -2.89 -10.80
N ILE A 23 3.22 -3.10 -10.29
CA ILE A 23 2.05 -3.43 -11.10
C ILE A 23 1.33 -2.17 -11.59
N PHE A 24 0.94 -1.29 -10.64
CA PHE A 24 -0.04 -0.24 -10.95
C PHE A 24 0.53 0.93 -11.76
N PRO A 25 1.70 1.54 -11.46
CA PRO A 25 2.19 2.67 -12.22
C PRO A 25 2.45 2.37 -13.70
N PRO A 26 3.09 1.25 -14.10
CA PRO A 26 3.27 0.94 -15.52
C PRO A 26 1.94 0.72 -16.25
N MET A 27 0.98 0.04 -15.60
CA MET A 27 -0.33 -0.19 -16.21
C MET A 27 -1.13 1.08 -16.34
N LEU A 28 -1.10 1.96 -15.32
CA LEU A 28 -1.68 3.30 -15.40
C LEU A 28 -1.08 4.06 -16.59
N GLY A 29 0.24 4.10 -16.71
CA GLY A 29 0.92 4.77 -17.82
C GLY A 29 0.45 4.26 -19.18
N HIS A 30 0.40 2.95 -19.35
CA HIS A 30 -0.02 2.29 -20.60
C HIS A 30 -1.49 2.59 -20.96
N THR A 31 -2.37 2.62 -19.95
CA THR A 31 -3.81 2.87 -20.17
C THR A 31 -4.11 4.37 -20.32
N ALA A 32 -3.46 5.21 -19.53
CA ALA A 32 -3.66 6.66 -19.55
C ALA A 32 -2.98 7.36 -20.75
N GLY A 33 -1.92 6.77 -21.31
CA GLY A 33 -1.23 7.32 -22.46
C GLY A 33 -0.89 8.82 -22.30
N GLN A 34 -1.43 9.69 -23.18
CA GLN A 34 -1.22 11.14 -23.12
C GLN A 34 -1.72 11.78 -21.81
N ASN A 35 -2.73 11.21 -21.15
CA ASN A 35 -3.26 11.65 -19.87
C ASN A 35 -2.49 11.11 -18.66
N MET A 36 -1.35 10.42 -18.88
CA MET A 36 -0.54 9.82 -17.83
C MET A 36 -0.18 10.80 -16.71
N TRP A 37 0.23 12.01 -17.05
CA TRP A 37 0.66 13.00 -16.04
C TRP A 37 -0.47 13.37 -15.07
N ILE A 38 -1.69 13.57 -15.60
CA ILE A 38 -2.87 13.86 -14.78
C ILE A 38 -3.26 12.64 -13.94
N GLY A 39 -3.23 11.44 -14.53
CA GLY A 39 -3.46 10.19 -13.80
C GLY A 39 -2.45 9.98 -12.67
N MET A 40 -1.17 10.24 -12.93
CA MET A 40 -0.11 10.12 -11.92
C MET A 40 -0.18 11.16 -10.81
N LEU A 41 -0.69 12.36 -11.04
CA LEU A 41 -0.98 13.30 -9.97
C LEU A 41 -2.06 12.77 -9.02
N GLY A 42 -3.12 12.17 -9.57
CA GLY A 42 -4.14 11.48 -8.76
C GLY A 42 -3.55 10.28 -7.99
N PHE A 43 -2.76 9.45 -8.67
CA PHE A 43 -2.06 8.32 -8.04
C PHE A 43 -1.14 8.77 -6.90
N ALA A 44 -0.37 9.85 -7.10
CA ALA A 44 0.53 10.38 -6.10
C ALA A 44 -0.21 10.92 -4.85
N LEU A 45 -1.43 11.44 -5.01
CA LEU A 45 -2.25 11.87 -3.88
C LEU A 45 -2.52 10.71 -2.93
N THR A 46 -2.90 9.55 -3.43
CA THR A 46 -3.33 8.41 -2.61
C THR A 46 -2.22 7.39 -2.33
N GLY A 47 -1.29 7.22 -3.25
CA GLY A 47 -0.18 6.28 -3.12
C GLY A 47 1.11 6.88 -2.54
N ILE A 48 1.22 8.22 -2.41
CA ILE A 48 2.42 8.87 -1.85
C ILE A 48 2.05 9.85 -0.73
N LEU A 49 1.20 10.84 -1.01
CA LEU A 49 0.90 11.92 -0.06
C LEU A 49 0.13 11.40 1.17
N LEU A 50 -0.91 10.62 0.97
CA LEU A 50 -1.68 10.05 2.08
C LEU A 50 -0.85 9.08 2.94
N PRO A 51 -0.06 8.14 2.40
CA PRO A 51 0.90 7.37 3.19
C PRO A 51 1.89 8.24 3.97
N PHE A 52 2.43 9.30 3.37
CA PHE A 52 3.32 10.23 4.06
C PHE A 52 2.62 10.93 5.24
N ILE A 53 1.39 11.43 5.04
CA ILE A 53 0.58 12.00 6.12
C ILE A 53 0.34 10.96 7.22
N THR A 54 0.08 9.70 6.84
CA THR A 54 -0.12 8.60 7.79
C THR A 54 1.12 8.38 8.67
N VAL A 55 2.31 8.39 8.08
CA VAL A 55 3.58 8.29 8.81
C VAL A 55 3.69 9.41 9.86
N ILE A 56 3.33 10.64 9.50
CA ILE A 56 3.34 11.79 10.40
C ILE A 56 2.34 11.60 11.55
N VAL A 57 1.11 11.19 11.23
CA VAL A 57 0.04 10.96 12.20
C VAL A 57 0.45 9.90 13.22
N VAL A 58 0.94 8.75 12.75
CA VAL A 58 1.41 7.65 13.62
C VAL A 58 2.56 8.11 14.51
N ALA A 59 3.52 8.86 13.96
CA ALA A 59 4.65 9.38 14.73
C ALA A 59 4.23 10.44 15.75
N PHE A 60 3.27 11.28 15.41
CA PHE A 60 2.77 12.32 16.32
C PHE A 60 2.03 11.74 17.50
N TYR A 61 1.19 10.75 17.29
CA TYR A 61 0.39 10.14 18.37
C TYR A 61 1.13 8.99 19.07
N ASP A 62 2.23 8.52 18.48
CA ASP A 62 3.00 7.35 18.94
C ASP A 62 2.13 6.08 19.04
N GLU A 63 1.19 5.94 18.14
CA GLU A 63 0.12 4.96 18.19
C GLU A 63 0.08 4.15 16.88
N GLY A 64 -0.20 2.85 17.00
CA GLY A 64 -0.41 1.97 15.85
C GLY A 64 -1.86 2.00 15.33
N VAL A 65 -2.13 1.10 14.39
CA VAL A 65 -3.44 0.94 13.72
C VAL A 65 -4.60 0.89 14.71
N GLU A 66 -4.48 0.05 15.75
CA GLU A 66 -5.50 -0.17 16.76
C GLU A 66 -5.87 1.11 17.51
N SER A 67 -4.87 1.88 17.91
CA SER A 67 -5.07 3.10 18.68
C SER A 67 -5.74 4.22 17.88
N VAL A 68 -5.46 4.29 16.58
CA VAL A 68 -6.15 5.23 15.68
C VAL A 68 -7.65 4.90 15.64
N GLY A 69 -8.01 3.62 15.53
CA GLY A 69 -9.40 3.18 15.54
C GLY A 69 -10.08 3.30 16.93
N ASN A 70 -9.33 3.14 18.02
CA ASN A 70 -9.82 3.27 19.40
C ASN A 70 -10.38 4.67 19.72
N ARG A 71 -10.06 5.67 18.89
CA ARG A 71 -10.65 7.02 19.03
C ARG A 71 -12.14 7.05 18.80
N ILE A 72 -12.67 6.08 18.06
CA ILE A 72 -14.11 5.89 17.86
C ILE A 72 -14.66 5.04 18.99
N HIS A 73 -14.15 3.82 19.13
CA HIS A 73 -14.49 2.86 20.15
C HIS A 73 -13.43 1.75 20.23
N PRO A 74 -13.10 1.17 21.39
CA PRO A 74 -12.09 0.10 21.49
C PRO A 74 -12.37 -1.12 20.60
N TRP A 75 -13.62 -1.57 20.54
CA TRP A 75 -14.01 -2.66 19.64
C TRP A 75 -13.79 -2.35 18.16
N PHE A 76 -14.09 -1.11 17.78
CA PHE A 76 -13.83 -0.68 16.41
C PHE A 76 -12.34 -0.70 16.10
N GLY A 77 -11.51 -0.20 17.02
CA GLY A 77 -10.06 -0.20 16.83
C GLY A 77 -9.47 -1.60 16.67
N PHE A 78 -9.93 -2.54 17.49
CA PHE A 78 -9.51 -3.93 17.40
C PHE A 78 -9.93 -4.57 16.06
N ILE A 79 -11.21 -4.46 15.68
CA ILE A 79 -11.73 -5.01 14.42
C ILE A 79 -11.02 -4.38 13.23
N PHE A 80 -10.86 -3.05 13.23
CA PHE A 80 -10.16 -2.32 12.18
C PHE A 80 -8.72 -2.79 12.03
N ALA A 81 -7.99 -2.97 13.13
CA ALA A 81 -6.63 -3.50 13.11
C ALA A 81 -6.58 -4.94 12.57
N VAL A 82 -7.48 -5.83 13.01
CA VAL A 82 -7.57 -7.19 12.48
C VAL A 82 -7.79 -7.17 10.97
N VAL A 83 -8.76 -6.39 10.49
CA VAL A 83 -9.07 -6.29 9.06
C VAL A 83 -7.87 -5.76 8.27
N ILE A 84 -7.18 -4.74 8.78
CA ILE A 84 -5.95 -4.21 8.15
C ILE A 84 -4.86 -5.27 8.08
N TYR A 85 -4.50 -5.91 9.20
CA TYR A 85 -3.42 -6.91 9.20
C TYR A 85 -3.76 -8.15 8.39
N MET A 86 -5.04 -8.56 8.32
CA MET A 86 -5.46 -9.64 7.43
C MET A 86 -5.34 -9.23 5.95
N SER A 87 -5.68 -7.99 5.62
CA SER A 87 -5.60 -7.48 4.23
C SER A 87 -4.18 -7.33 3.76
N ILE A 88 -3.32 -6.58 4.49
CA ILE A 88 -1.91 -6.40 4.09
C ILE A 88 -1.11 -7.69 4.19
N GLY A 89 -1.52 -8.61 5.08
CA GLY A 89 -0.90 -9.91 5.30
C GLY A 89 -1.52 -11.00 4.44
N ALA A 90 -2.38 -11.80 5.09
CA ALA A 90 -2.80 -13.10 4.61
C ALA A 90 -3.55 -13.09 3.26
N PHE A 91 -4.46 -12.13 3.05
CA PHE A 91 -5.42 -12.21 1.94
C PHE A 91 -4.98 -11.48 0.67
N TYR A 92 -4.05 -10.50 0.79
CA TYR A 92 -3.65 -9.73 -0.38
C TYR A 92 -2.16 -9.41 -0.45
N GLY A 93 -1.59 -8.71 0.54
CA GLY A 93 -0.22 -8.19 0.44
C GLY A 93 0.84 -9.27 0.25
N ILE A 94 0.81 -10.30 1.08
CA ILE A 94 1.75 -11.43 1.02
C ILE A 94 1.58 -12.24 -0.28
N PRO A 95 0.38 -12.77 -0.62
CA PRO A 95 0.23 -13.58 -1.82
C PRO A 95 0.44 -12.79 -3.11
N ARG A 96 0.07 -11.50 -3.15
CA ARG A 96 0.39 -10.63 -4.29
C ARG A 96 1.89 -10.51 -4.50
N ALA A 97 2.65 -10.27 -3.44
CA ALA A 97 4.11 -10.13 -3.56
C ALA A 97 4.75 -11.43 -4.07
N ALA A 98 4.31 -12.59 -3.62
CA ALA A 98 4.79 -13.88 -4.10
C ALA A 98 4.42 -14.12 -5.58
N ASN A 99 3.21 -13.72 -6.02
CA ASN A 99 2.83 -13.84 -7.43
C ASN A 99 3.63 -12.92 -8.34
N VAL A 100 3.88 -11.66 -7.92
CA VAL A 100 4.73 -10.74 -8.69
C VAL A 100 6.18 -11.27 -8.78
N ALA A 101 6.69 -11.85 -7.70
CA ALA A 101 7.99 -12.51 -7.72
C ALA A 101 8.01 -13.68 -8.72
N TYR A 102 6.93 -14.44 -8.83
CA TYR A 102 6.78 -15.51 -9.80
C TYR A 102 6.70 -14.97 -11.22
N GLU A 103 5.77 -14.04 -11.50
CA GLU A 103 5.52 -13.52 -12.84
C GLU A 103 6.75 -12.81 -13.45
N ILE A 104 7.39 -11.91 -12.71
CA ILE A 104 8.57 -11.20 -13.21
C ILE A 104 9.83 -12.06 -13.08
N GLY A 105 9.98 -12.74 -11.94
CA GLY A 105 11.25 -13.38 -11.60
C GLY A 105 11.52 -14.68 -12.30
N THR A 106 10.48 -15.45 -12.65
CA THR A 106 10.66 -16.79 -13.21
C THR A 106 10.44 -16.88 -14.72
N ARG A 107 9.89 -15.83 -15.35
CA ARG A 107 9.46 -15.84 -16.75
C ARG A 107 10.57 -16.24 -17.74
N HIS A 108 11.83 -16.01 -17.41
CA HIS A 108 12.99 -16.36 -18.24
C HIS A 108 13.74 -17.62 -17.78
N ILE A 109 13.43 -18.10 -16.57
CA ILE A 109 14.09 -19.28 -16.00
C ILE A 109 13.29 -20.53 -16.32
N LEU A 110 11.96 -20.41 -16.32
CA LEU A 110 11.07 -21.55 -16.52
C LEU A 110 10.54 -21.57 -17.96
N PRO A 111 10.68 -22.69 -18.67
CA PRO A 111 10.19 -22.83 -20.05
C PRO A 111 8.66 -22.93 -20.12
N VAL A 112 8.00 -23.26 -19.00
CA VAL A 112 6.55 -23.43 -18.91
C VAL A 112 6.02 -22.72 -17.68
N HIS A 113 5.05 -21.82 -17.88
CA HIS A 113 4.29 -21.15 -16.82
C HIS A 113 2.91 -21.81 -16.69
N ASN A 114 2.74 -22.61 -15.67
CA ASN A 114 1.47 -23.27 -15.36
C ASN A 114 1.23 -23.32 -13.85
N GLN A 115 0.08 -23.85 -13.47
CA GLN A 115 -0.31 -23.97 -12.06
C GLN A 115 0.73 -24.73 -11.22
N TRP A 116 1.35 -25.78 -11.76
CA TRP A 116 2.33 -26.59 -11.02
C TRP A 116 3.62 -25.83 -10.75
N THR A 117 4.13 -25.07 -11.75
CA THR A 117 5.33 -24.25 -11.56
C THR A 117 5.10 -23.13 -10.56
N LEU A 118 3.89 -22.53 -10.53
CA LEU A 118 3.50 -21.56 -9.49
C LEU A 118 3.48 -22.21 -8.10
N ILE A 119 2.89 -23.39 -7.94
CA ILE A 119 2.82 -24.11 -6.66
C ILE A 119 4.22 -24.43 -6.15
N ILE A 120 5.10 -24.96 -7.00
CA ILE A 120 6.48 -25.30 -6.62
C ILE A 120 7.25 -24.05 -6.22
N PHE A 121 7.16 -22.98 -7.02
CA PHE A 121 7.80 -21.70 -6.70
C PHE A 121 7.28 -21.15 -5.36
N ALA A 122 5.97 -21.09 -5.18
CA ALA A 122 5.35 -20.60 -3.95
C ALA A 122 5.77 -21.42 -2.72
N ALA A 123 5.85 -22.76 -2.84
CA ALA A 123 6.30 -23.61 -1.75
C ALA A 123 7.74 -23.29 -1.31
N ILE A 124 8.67 -23.14 -2.28
CA ILE A 124 10.06 -22.77 -2.00
C ILE A 124 10.12 -21.35 -1.43
N PHE A 125 9.40 -20.40 -2.03
CA PHE A 125 9.39 -19.01 -1.62
C PHE A 125 8.89 -18.85 -0.18
N PHE A 126 7.78 -19.48 0.19
CA PHE A 126 7.23 -19.39 1.54
C PHE A 126 8.01 -20.22 2.57
N ALA A 127 8.69 -21.29 2.18
CA ALA A 127 9.65 -21.97 3.06
C ALA A 127 10.79 -21.03 3.44
N ILE A 128 11.34 -20.27 2.48
CA ILE A 128 12.38 -19.27 2.71
C ILE A 128 11.83 -18.11 3.57
N VAL A 129 10.63 -17.58 3.24
CA VAL A 129 9.98 -16.52 4.03
C VAL A 129 9.82 -16.95 5.48
N TYR A 130 9.28 -18.14 5.73
CA TYR A 130 9.11 -18.66 7.09
C TYR A 130 10.44 -18.80 7.82
N TRP A 131 11.43 -19.47 7.19
CA TRP A 131 12.74 -19.69 7.80
C TRP A 131 13.44 -18.40 8.21
N ILE A 132 13.39 -17.38 7.35
CA ILE A 132 13.97 -16.07 7.64
C ILE A 132 13.16 -15.33 8.71
N SER A 133 11.82 -15.43 8.70
CA SER A 133 10.95 -14.81 9.69
C SER A 133 11.11 -15.34 11.10
N LEU A 134 11.74 -16.52 11.29
CA LEU A 134 12.05 -17.04 12.63
C LEU A 134 13.04 -16.18 13.42
N ASN A 135 13.88 -15.38 12.74
CA ASN A 135 14.90 -14.52 13.34
C ASN A 135 14.85 -13.08 12.79
N PRO A 136 13.80 -12.31 13.10
CA PRO A 136 13.47 -11.06 12.42
C PRO A 136 14.51 -9.93 12.60
N SER A 137 15.29 -9.94 13.69
CA SER A 137 16.08 -8.75 14.09
C SER A 137 17.34 -8.49 13.28
N LYS A 138 17.94 -9.51 12.65
CA LYS A 138 19.23 -9.36 11.92
C LYS A 138 19.09 -9.36 10.40
N ILE A 139 18.11 -10.05 9.87
CA ILE A 139 18.04 -10.35 8.44
C ILE A 139 17.28 -9.25 7.68
N VAL A 140 16.18 -8.75 8.24
CA VAL A 140 15.39 -7.64 7.64
C VAL A 140 16.25 -6.39 7.47
N ASP A 141 17.08 -6.07 8.47
CA ASP A 141 18.00 -4.92 8.42
C ASP A 141 19.08 -5.07 7.33
N ASN A 142 19.64 -6.27 7.17
CA ASN A 142 20.72 -6.50 6.20
C ASN A 142 20.20 -6.66 4.77
N LEU A 143 19.06 -7.34 4.58
CA LEU A 143 18.43 -7.50 3.29
C LEU A 143 17.94 -6.15 2.75
N GLY A 144 17.26 -5.33 3.57
CA GLY A 144 16.83 -4.00 3.18
C GLY A 144 17.97 -3.05 2.81
N LYS A 145 19.13 -3.15 3.49
CA LYS A 145 20.30 -2.30 3.19
C LYS A 145 20.96 -2.62 1.85
N LEU A 146 20.92 -3.85 1.38
CA LEU A 146 21.54 -4.27 0.13
C LEU A 146 20.54 -4.29 -1.03
N LEU A 147 19.35 -4.85 -0.80
CA LEU A 147 18.37 -5.09 -1.86
C LEU A 147 17.66 -3.81 -2.29
N THR A 148 17.39 -2.89 -1.36
CA THR A 148 16.75 -1.61 -1.71
C THR A 148 17.58 -0.79 -2.69
N PRO A 149 18.88 -0.52 -2.47
CA PRO A 149 19.72 0.15 -3.45
C PRO A 149 19.80 -0.60 -4.78
N LEU A 150 19.87 -1.94 -4.76
CA LEU A 150 19.93 -2.74 -5.99
C LEU A 150 18.63 -2.62 -6.80
N LEU A 151 17.48 -2.73 -6.14
CA LEU A 151 16.17 -2.58 -6.78
C LEU A 151 16.00 -1.16 -7.35
N LEU A 152 16.33 -0.12 -6.57
CA LEU A 152 16.32 1.26 -7.03
C LEU A 152 17.21 1.44 -8.25
N LEU A 153 18.42 0.88 -8.22
CA LEU A 153 19.34 0.94 -9.34
C LEU A 153 18.76 0.28 -10.58
N MET A 154 18.25 -0.95 -10.47
CA MET A 154 17.72 -1.71 -11.61
C MET A 154 16.48 -1.05 -12.21
N VAL A 155 15.54 -0.59 -11.37
CA VAL A 155 14.34 0.10 -11.85
C VAL A 155 14.69 1.46 -12.45
N SER A 156 15.65 2.19 -11.88
CA SER A 156 16.14 3.45 -12.45
C SER A 156 16.84 3.25 -13.78
N LEU A 157 17.69 2.23 -13.90
CA LEU A 157 18.36 1.92 -15.17
C LEU A 157 17.36 1.54 -16.27
N LEU A 158 16.34 0.72 -15.94
CA LEU A 158 15.27 0.38 -16.86
C LEU A 158 14.52 1.62 -17.32
N SER A 159 14.09 2.45 -16.37
CA SER A 159 13.33 3.67 -16.65
C SER A 159 14.15 4.66 -17.50
N ILE A 160 15.41 4.90 -17.13
CA ILE A 160 16.32 5.79 -17.87
C ILE A 160 16.50 5.29 -19.30
N ALA A 161 16.75 4.00 -19.48
CA ALA A 161 16.96 3.43 -20.81
C ALA A 161 15.71 3.54 -21.70
N VAL A 162 14.51 3.34 -21.14
CA VAL A 162 13.25 3.54 -21.86
C VAL A 162 12.99 5.03 -22.14
N ILE A 163 13.28 5.95 -21.22
CA ILE A 163 13.14 7.39 -21.42
C ILE A 163 13.99 7.87 -22.58
N PHE A 164 15.23 7.40 -22.71
CA PHE A 164 16.12 7.79 -23.81
C PHE A 164 15.87 7.03 -25.12
N ASN A 165 15.19 5.89 -25.06
CA ASN A 165 14.83 5.09 -26.23
C ASN A 165 13.39 4.58 -26.13
N PRO A 166 12.38 5.47 -26.19
CA PRO A 166 10.99 5.08 -26.13
C PRO A 166 10.63 4.22 -27.36
N GLU A 167 9.77 3.24 -27.15
CA GLU A 167 9.33 2.36 -28.23
C GLU A 167 8.27 3.03 -29.11
N SER A 168 7.39 3.81 -28.51
CA SER A 168 6.34 4.54 -29.20
C SER A 168 6.10 5.93 -28.57
N ALA A 169 5.44 6.80 -29.33
CA ALA A 169 4.84 8.00 -28.76
C ALA A 169 3.71 7.62 -27.80
N LEU A 170 3.37 8.54 -26.89
CA LEU A 170 2.28 8.32 -25.95
C LEU A 170 0.96 8.06 -26.68
N SER A 171 0.36 6.91 -26.40
CA SER A 171 -0.91 6.48 -27.02
C SER A 171 -2.08 7.36 -26.59
N ALA A 172 -3.20 7.28 -27.30
CA ALA A 172 -4.45 7.88 -26.83
C ALA A 172 -4.89 7.21 -25.52
N PRO A 173 -5.48 7.97 -24.59
CA PRO A 173 -5.99 7.42 -23.34
C PRO A 173 -7.13 6.44 -23.61
N LYS A 174 -7.27 5.43 -22.74
CA LYS A 174 -8.30 4.39 -22.81
C LYS A 174 -9.21 4.44 -21.58
N ASP A 175 -10.41 3.87 -21.73
CA ASP A 175 -11.36 3.65 -20.65
C ASP A 175 -11.61 4.92 -19.79
N LYS A 176 -11.62 4.76 -18.48
CA LYS A 176 -11.81 5.82 -17.49
C LYS A 176 -10.77 6.95 -17.52
N TYR A 177 -9.63 6.75 -18.18
CA TYR A 177 -8.60 7.79 -18.32
C TYR A 177 -8.92 8.81 -19.42
N ILE A 178 -9.93 8.57 -20.25
CA ILE A 178 -10.43 9.55 -21.24
C ILE A 178 -11.11 10.71 -20.52
N THR A 179 -12.02 10.40 -19.60
CA THR A 179 -12.92 11.38 -18.96
C THR A 179 -12.45 11.84 -17.60
N HIS A 180 -11.91 10.92 -16.77
CA HIS A 180 -11.56 11.18 -15.38
C HIS A 180 -10.16 10.70 -15.00
N PRO A 181 -9.07 11.17 -15.69
CA PRO A 181 -7.72 10.64 -15.48
C PRO A 181 -7.21 10.81 -14.05
N PHE A 182 -7.45 11.98 -13.42
CA PHE A 182 -7.02 12.25 -12.05
C PHE A 182 -7.69 11.30 -11.04
N ILE A 183 -9.00 11.12 -11.16
CA ILE A 183 -9.77 10.26 -10.23
C ILE A 183 -9.40 8.80 -10.44
N SER A 184 -9.30 8.36 -11.69
CA SER A 184 -8.87 7.00 -12.00
C SER A 184 -7.50 6.69 -11.44
N GLY A 185 -6.56 7.62 -11.57
CA GLY A 185 -5.25 7.49 -10.95
C GLY A 185 -5.31 7.46 -9.42
N SER A 186 -6.17 8.27 -8.80
CA SER A 186 -6.36 8.26 -7.34
C SER A 186 -6.89 6.92 -6.85
N LEU A 187 -7.80 6.28 -7.58
CA LEU A 187 -8.31 4.96 -7.23
C LEU A 187 -7.25 3.86 -7.44
N GLU A 188 -6.44 3.94 -8.50
CA GLU A 188 -5.33 3.00 -8.70
C GLU A 188 -4.29 3.08 -7.55
N GLY A 189 -4.06 4.28 -6.99
CA GLY A 189 -3.20 4.45 -5.83
C GLY A 189 -3.72 3.73 -4.57
N TYR A 190 -5.02 3.44 -4.44
CA TYR A 190 -5.55 2.62 -3.34
C TYR A 190 -4.99 1.19 -3.38
N PHE A 191 -4.84 0.64 -4.58
CA PHE A 191 -4.44 -0.75 -4.77
C PHE A 191 -2.96 -1.00 -4.46
N THR A 192 -2.13 0.04 -4.34
CA THR A 192 -0.76 -0.11 -3.83
C THR A 192 -0.73 -0.54 -2.37
N MET A 193 -1.75 -0.19 -1.58
CA MET A 193 -1.88 -0.41 -0.13
C MET A 193 -0.92 0.43 0.74
N ASP A 194 -0.25 1.42 0.18
CA ASP A 194 0.80 2.17 0.87
C ASP A 194 0.28 2.92 2.10
N LEU A 195 -0.98 3.46 2.07
CA LEU A 195 -1.58 4.10 3.25
C LEU A 195 -1.82 3.10 4.38
N VAL A 196 -2.37 1.94 4.06
CA VAL A 196 -2.66 0.89 5.05
C VAL A 196 -1.37 0.29 5.60
N ALA A 197 -0.37 0.11 4.73
CA ALA A 197 0.98 -0.28 5.11
C ALA A 197 1.65 0.77 6.01
N ALA A 198 1.45 2.07 5.73
CA ALA A 198 1.97 3.16 6.56
C ALA A 198 1.40 3.11 7.98
N LEU A 199 0.11 2.82 8.16
CA LEU A 199 -0.48 2.64 9.50
C LEU A 199 0.23 1.53 10.28
N ALA A 200 0.59 0.41 9.63
CA ALA A 200 1.22 -0.73 10.27
C ALA A 200 2.74 -0.55 10.48
N PHE A 201 3.46 0.00 9.48
CA PHE A 201 4.93 0.03 9.49
C PHE A 201 5.52 1.28 10.15
N SER A 202 4.78 2.39 10.23
CA SER A 202 5.32 3.63 10.82
C SER A 202 5.72 3.46 12.28
N VAL A 203 5.04 2.60 13.03
CA VAL A 203 5.41 2.26 14.42
C VAL A 203 6.81 1.63 14.49
N VAL A 204 7.21 0.84 13.50
CA VAL A 204 8.55 0.23 13.44
C VAL A 204 9.63 1.31 13.36
N ILE A 205 9.39 2.36 12.57
CA ILE A 205 10.32 3.48 12.41
C ILE A 205 10.40 4.30 13.70
N VAL A 206 9.26 4.61 14.32
CA VAL A 206 9.21 5.33 15.61
C VAL A 206 9.99 4.57 16.67
N ASN A 207 9.72 3.27 16.81
CA ASN A 207 10.44 2.40 17.75
C ASN A 207 11.93 2.31 17.42
N GLY A 208 12.30 2.27 16.13
CA GLY A 208 13.70 2.29 15.69
C GLY A 208 14.48 3.53 16.19
N TYR A 209 13.83 4.68 16.26
CA TYR A 209 14.43 5.88 16.87
C TYR A 209 14.49 5.80 18.40
N LYS A 210 13.45 5.27 19.06
CA LYS A 210 13.43 5.06 20.52
C LYS A 210 14.53 4.09 20.98
N PHE A 211 14.72 2.98 20.29
CA PHE A 211 15.80 2.01 20.58
C PHE A 211 17.20 2.61 20.44
N LYS A 212 17.36 3.68 19.66
CA LYS A 212 18.61 4.43 19.54
C LYS A 212 18.78 5.53 20.60
N GLY A 213 17.96 5.51 21.65
CA GLY A 213 18.06 6.41 22.80
C GLY A 213 17.39 7.78 22.59
N LEU A 214 16.57 7.98 21.56
CA LEU A 214 15.76 9.17 21.42
C LEU A 214 14.48 9.03 22.27
N THR A 215 14.36 9.90 23.28
CA THR A 215 13.20 9.96 24.17
C THR A 215 12.31 11.18 23.90
N ASP A 216 12.86 12.23 23.29
CA ASP A 216 12.14 13.45 22.97
C ASP A 216 11.19 13.20 21.77
N ARG A 217 9.89 13.27 22.06
CA ARG A 217 8.81 13.03 21.07
C ARG A 217 8.88 13.97 19.87
N MET A 218 9.17 15.26 20.08
CA MET A 218 9.23 16.25 19.00
C MET A 218 10.44 16.00 18.08
N LYS A 219 11.56 15.56 18.66
CA LYS A 219 12.73 15.16 17.85
C LYS A 219 12.43 13.89 17.05
N ILE A 220 11.77 12.89 17.65
CA ILE A 220 11.34 11.67 16.94
C ILE A 220 10.44 12.06 15.78
N LEU A 221 9.38 12.86 16.03
CA LEU A 221 8.47 13.34 14.99
C LEU A 221 9.23 14.01 13.85
N LYS A 222 10.13 14.95 14.15
CA LYS A 222 10.95 15.65 13.16
C LYS A 222 11.76 14.69 12.31
N TYR A 223 12.42 13.69 12.91
CA TYR A 223 13.23 12.72 12.16
C TYR A 223 12.38 11.77 11.33
N VAL A 224 11.23 11.34 11.85
CA VAL A 224 10.27 10.51 11.11
C VAL A 224 9.70 11.29 9.93
N CYS A 225 9.34 12.58 10.09
CA CYS A 225 8.91 13.43 8.98
C CYS A 225 9.97 13.53 7.87
N PHE A 226 11.24 13.77 8.21
CA PHE A 226 12.30 13.82 7.21
C PHE A 226 12.54 12.46 6.54
N SER A 227 12.49 11.36 7.30
CA SER A 227 12.60 10.01 6.74
C SER A 227 11.43 9.70 5.81
N GLY A 228 10.21 10.07 6.20
CA GLY A 228 9.01 9.93 5.38
C GLY A 228 9.07 10.75 4.10
N LEU A 229 9.61 11.98 4.18
CA LEU A 229 9.79 12.85 3.01
C LEU A 229 10.79 12.23 2.01
N ILE A 230 11.90 11.68 2.49
CA ILE A 230 12.87 10.97 1.64
C ILE A 230 12.20 9.80 0.94
N ALA A 231 11.43 8.97 1.67
CA ALA A 231 10.70 7.85 1.10
C ALA A 231 9.67 8.31 0.07
N ALA A 232 8.90 9.36 0.35
CA ALA A 232 7.88 9.92 -0.54
C ALA A 232 8.48 10.45 -1.84
N ILE A 233 9.61 11.16 -1.78
CA ILE A 233 10.32 11.66 -2.97
C ILE A 233 10.82 10.49 -3.82
N LEU A 234 11.45 9.49 -3.22
CA LEU A 234 11.95 8.31 -3.94
C LEU A 234 10.80 7.53 -4.58
N LEU A 235 9.69 7.30 -3.85
CA LEU A 235 8.49 6.67 -4.40
C LEU A 235 7.94 7.46 -5.57
N GLY A 236 7.82 8.79 -5.44
CA GLY A 236 7.34 9.65 -6.51
C GLY A 236 8.20 9.54 -7.76
N MET A 237 9.52 9.68 -7.62
CA MET A 237 10.44 9.56 -8.77
C MET A 237 10.28 8.22 -9.48
N ILE A 238 10.23 7.12 -8.74
CA ILE A 238 10.11 5.77 -9.33
C ILE A 238 8.72 5.56 -9.95
N TYR A 239 7.63 5.97 -9.29
CA TYR A 239 6.28 5.77 -9.81
C TYR A 239 6.05 6.54 -11.11
N PHE A 240 6.48 7.80 -11.19
CA PHE A 240 6.39 8.59 -12.42
C PHE A 240 7.26 8.00 -13.55
N ALA A 241 8.45 7.51 -13.20
CA ALA A 241 9.34 6.84 -14.16
C ALA A 241 8.72 5.53 -14.69
N LEU A 242 8.17 4.69 -13.81
CA LEU A 242 7.49 3.46 -14.19
C LEU A 242 6.23 3.71 -15.03
N ALA A 243 5.46 4.75 -14.69
CA ALA A 243 4.30 5.14 -15.51
C ALA A 243 4.73 5.59 -16.90
N TYR A 244 5.83 6.33 -17.00
CA TYR A 244 6.38 6.70 -18.31
C TYR A 244 6.84 5.48 -19.10
N VAL A 245 7.46 4.49 -18.46
CA VAL A 245 7.81 3.20 -19.11
C VAL A 245 6.55 2.57 -19.71
N GLY A 246 5.45 2.51 -18.94
CA GLY A 246 4.19 1.97 -19.45
C GLY A 246 3.59 2.77 -20.60
N ALA A 247 3.57 4.10 -20.48
CA ALA A 247 2.99 4.99 -21.49
C ALA A 247 3.74 5.02 -22.82
N SER A 248 5.07 4.80 -22.78
CA SER A 248 5.96 4.78 -23.94
C SER A 248 6.17 3.37 -24.53
N THR A 249 5.53 2.36 -23.97
CA THR A 249 5.51 0.99 -24.53
C THR A 249 4.50 0.92 -25.68
N ALA A 250 4.85 0.25 -26.76
CA ALA A 250 3.96 0.07 -27.92
C ALA A 250 2.59 -0.52 -27.47
N PRO A 251 1.50 -0.15 -28.18
CA PRO A 251 0.19 -0.70 -27.89
C PRO A 251 0.20 -2.23 -27.98
N GLY A 252 -0.27 -2.89 -26.91
CA GLY A 252 -0.30 -4.35 -26.80
C GLY A 252 -1.32 -4.78 -25.75
N ASN A 253 -1.64 -6.08 -25.77
CA ASN A 253 -2.52 -6.69 -24.77
C ASN A 253 -1.70 -7.17 -23.57
N PHE A 254 -1.28 -6.25 -22.72
CA PHE A 254 -0.64 -6.57 -21.46
C PHE A 254 -1.72 -6.85 -20.40
N LYS A 255 -1.54 -7.92 -19.62
CA LYS A 255 -2.47 -8.29 -18.56
C LYS A 255 -2.38 -7.33 -17.38
N ASP A 256 -1.17 -6.94 -17.04
CA ASP A 256 -0.85 -6.03 -15.93
C ASP A 256 0.53 -5.37 -16.10
N GLY A 257 0.94 -4.57 -15.13
CA GLY A 257 2.22 -3.87 -15.17
C GLY A 257 3.44 -4.79 -15.13
N THR A 258 3.30 -6.02 -14.64
CA THR A 258 4.42 -6.97 -14.61
C THR A 258 4.81 -7.42 -16.02
N ASP A 259 3.82 -7.63 -16.88
CA ASP A 259 4.02 -7.92 -18.31
C ASP A 259 4.78 -6.80 -19.02
N ILE A 260 4.37 -5.54 -18.76
CA ILE A 260 4.99 -4.34 -19.33
C ILE A 260 6.45 -4.23 -18.91
N LEU A 261 6.74 -4.42 -17.62
CA LEU A 261 8.10 -4.32 -17.10
C LEU A 261 9.00 -5.45 -17.63
N THR A 262 8.48 -6.67 -17.70
CA THR A 262 9.19 -7.82 -18.25
C THR A 262 9.52 -7.61 -19.73
N TYR A 263 8.53 -7.14 -20.50
CA TYR A 263 8.71 -6.82 -21.91
C TYR A 263 9.81 -5.77 -22.12
N ASN A 264 9.73 -4.64 -21.41
CA ASN A 264 10.74 -3.57 -21.53
C ASN A 264 12.11 -3.99 -21.02
N SER A 265 12.16 -4.78 -19.93
CA SER A 265 13.41 -5.29 -19.40
C SER A 265 14.14 -6.20 -20.41
N LEU A 266 13.39 -7.07 -21.09
CA LEU A 266 13.93 -7.91 -22.17
C LEU A 266 14.39 -7.07 -23.36
N ARG A 267 13.60 -6.07 -23.77
CA ARG A 267 13.91 -5.18 -24.89
C ARG A 267 15.20 -4.38 -24.66
N VAL A 268 15.37 -3.86 -23.43
CA VAL A 268 16.47 -2.94 -23.08
C VAL A 268 17.74 -3.69 -22.69
N PHE A 269 17.61 -4.72 -21.87
CA PHE A 269 18.75 -5.41 -21.26
C PHE A 269 19.07 -6.76 -21.90
N GLY A 270 18.22 -7.26 -22.83
CA GLY A 270 18.33 -8.62 -23.34
C GLY A 270 18.06 -9.67 -22.27
N SER A 271 18.31 -10.94 -22.60
CA SER A 271 17.96 -12.08 -21.74
C SER A 271 18.70 -12.07 -20.40
N PHE A 272 20.01 -11.76 -20.38
CA PHE A 272 20.79 -11.74 -19.16
C PHE A 272 20.37 -10.62 -18.20
N GLY A 273 20.20 -9.40 -18.71
CA GLY A 273 19.78 -8.27 -17.88
C GLY A 273 18.38 -8.44 -17.34
N ASN A 274 17.48 -9.06 -18.11
CA ASN A 274 16.14 -9.39 -17.67
C ASN A 274 16.16 -10.46 -16.55
N LEU A 275 17.04 -11.44 -16.61
CA LEU A 275 17.28 -12.39 -15.52
C LEU A 275 17.69 -11.66 -14.23
N VAL A 276 18.66 -10.73 -14.31
CA VAL A 276 19.12 -9.95 -13.17
C VAL A 276 18.00 -9.08 -12.60
N PHE A 277 17.19 -8.45 -13.45
CA PHE A 277 16.01 -7.69 -13.04
C PHE A 277 14.99 -8.58 -12.31
N GLY A 278 14.66 -9.73 -12.89
CA GLY A 278 13.75 -10.70 -12.30
C GLY A 278 14.20 -11.18 -10.92
N MET A 279 15.48 -11.55 -10.78
CA MET A 279 16.06 -11.93 -9.48
C MET A 279 15.98 -10.80 -8.45
N THR A 280 16.23 -9.56 -8.87
CA THR A 280 16.10 -8.39 -7.99
C THR A 280 14.66 -8.21 -7.49
N VAL A 281 13.67 -8.41 -8.36
CA VAL A 281 12.25 -8.36 -8.00
C VAL A 281 11.87 -9.49 -7.05
N ILE A 282 12.35 -10.74 -7.28
CA ILE A 282 12.12 -11.86 -6.33
C ILE A 282 12.62 -11.48 -4.94
N LEU A 283 13.83 -10.96 -4.84
CA LEU A 283 14.45 -10.58 -3.57
C LEU A 283 13.68 -9.43 -2.89
N ALA A 284 13.23 -8.42 -3.64
CA ALA A 284 12.42 -7.34 -3.12
C ALA A 284 11.06 -7.83 -2.58
N CYS A 285 10.38 -8.69 -3.33
CA CYS A 285 9.12 -9.30 -2.89
C CYS A 285 9.32 -10.22 -1.67
N LEU A 286 10.44 -10.93 -1.61
CA LEU A 286 10.81 -11.76 -0.47
C LEU A 286 10.95 -10.92 0.81
N THR A 287 11.67 -9.79 0.76
CA THR A 287 11.81 -8.89 1.92
C THR A 287 10.48 -8.30 2.36
N THR A 288 9.63 -7.91 1.42
CA THR A 288 8.27 -7.42 1.71
C THR A 288 7.44 -8.50 2.40
N CYS A 289 7.44 -9.73 1.90
CA CYS A 289 6.70 -10.84 2.53
C CYS A 289 7.20 -11.13 3.95
N ILE A 290 8.52 -11.13 4.18
CA ILE A 290 9.10 -11.31 5.51
C ILE A 290 8.62 -10.20 6.45
N GLY A 291 8.63 -8.94 6.01
CA GLY A 291 8.15 -7.80 6.78
C GLY A 291 6.67 -7.92 7.14
N LEU A 292 5.83 -8.31 6.18
CA LEU A 292 4.38 -8.49 6.38
C LEU A 292 4.07 -9.68 7.30
N VAL A 293 4.73 -10.83 7.13
CA VAL A 293 4.58 -11.98 8.03
C VAL A 293 4.98 -11.61 9.45
N ASN A 294 6.09 -10.88 9.63
CA ASN A 294 6.52 -10.42 10.94
C ASN A 294 5.50 -9.45 11.58
N ALA A 295 4.98 -8.50 10.82
CA ALA A 295 3.99 -7.55 11.31
C ALA A 295 2.70 -8.26 11.78
N CYS A 296 2.16 -9.15 10.94
CA CYS A 296 0.95 -9.92 11.23
C CYS A 296 1.15 -10.89 12.42
N ALA A 297 2.28 -11.62 12.46
CA ALA A 297 2.59 -12.54 13.54
C ALA A 297 2.80 -11.81 14.88
N THR A 298 3.45 -10.65 14.86
CA THR A 298 3.66 -9.83 16.07
C THR A 298 2.34 -9.27 16.59
N PHE A 299 1.49 -8.73 15.71
CA PHE A 299 0.15 -8.25 16.07
C PHE A 299 -0.70 -9.37 16.67
N THR A 300 -0.74 -10.54 16.01
CA THR A 300 -1.54 -11.68 16.50
C THR A 300 -0.99 -12.22 17.81
N LYS A 301 0.34 -12.29 18.00
CA LYS A 301 0.96 -12.70 19.26
C LYS A 301 0.60 -11.76 20.41
N LYS A 302 0.50 -10.45 20.17
CA LYS A 302 0.06 -9.46 21.17
C LYS A 302 -1.34 -9.79 21.73
N HIS A 303 -2.27 -10.19 20.85
CA HIS A 303 -3.67 -10.43 21.21
C HIS A 303 -3.96 -11.88 21.62
N VAL A 304 -3.15 -12.85 21.14
CA VAL A 304 -3.28 -14.26 21.46
C VAL A 304 -1.97 -14.79 22.06
N PRO A 305 -1.66 -14.43 23.30
CA PRO A 305 -0.37 -14.74 23.94
C PRO A 305 -0.14 -16.26 24.19
N LYS A 306 -1.18 -17.09 24.08
CA LYS A 306 -1.13 -18.54 24.30
C LYS A 306 -0.17 -19.27 23.35
N PHE A 307 -0.08 -18.82 22.09
CA PHE A 307 0.78 -19.44 21.08
C PHE A 307 2.05 -18.62 20.85
N SER A 308 3.11 -19.28 20.39
CA SER A 308 4.38 -18.62 20.11
C SER A 308 4.32 -17.80 18.80
N TYR A 309 5.17 -16.78 18.71
CA TYR A 309 5.38 -16.01 17.48
C TYR A 309 5.67 -16.91 16.27
N LYS A 310 6.46 -17.98 16.44
CA LYS A 310 6.83 -18.93 15.38
C LYS A 310 5.62 -19.62 14.77
N ILE A 311 4.62 -19.95 15.61
CA ILE A 311 3.37 -20.57 15.14
C ILE A 311 2.59 -19.59 14.27
N PHE A 312 2.48 -18.34 14.68
CA PHE A 312 1.77 -17.33 13.85
C PHE A 312 2.51 -17.03 12.56
N ALA A 313 3.84 -16.94 12.58
CA ALA A 313 4.64 -16.79 11.36
C ALA A 313 4.42 -17.97 10.39
N LEU A 314 4.32 -19.21 10.91
CA LEU A 314 3.99 -20.39 10.11
C LEU A 314 2.58 -20.28 9.51
N ILE A 315 1.59 -19.94 10.33
CA ILE A 315 0.19 -19.78 9.87
C ILE A 315 0.09 -18.76 8.73
N PHE A 316 0.68 -17.57 8.90
CA PHE A 316 0.66 -16.54 7.86
C PHE A 316 1.43 -16.95 6.60
N SER A 317 2.51 -17.69 6.73
CA SER A 317 3.24 -18.24 5.58
C SER A 317 2.41 -19.30 4.84
N ILE A 318 1.72 -20.19 5.55
CA ILE A 318 0.84 -21.21 4.94
C ILE A 318 -0.36 -20.54 4.26
N ILE A 319 -1.03 -19.59 4.90
CA ILE A 319 -2.16 -18.87 4.30
C ILE A 319 -1.67 -18.10 3.05
N GLY A 320 -0.54 -17.40 3.14
CA GLY A 320 0.06 -16.72 2.00
C GLY A 320 0.37 -17.68 0.85
N PHE A 321 0.93 -18.85 1.13
CA PHE A 321 1.14 -19.90 0.14
C PHE A 321 -0.17 -20.34 -0.54
N LEU A 322 -1.19 -20.68 0.24
CA LEU A 322 -2.50 -21.13 -0.29
C LEU A 322 -3.14 -20.06 -1.18
N PHE A 323 -3.14 -18.80 -0.75
CA PHE A 323 -3.69 -17.72 -1.57
C PHE A 323 -2.84 -17.44 -2.83
N THR A 324 -1.51 -17.58 -2.76
CA THR A 324 -0.63 -17.44 -3.92
C THR A 324 -0.98 -18.43 -5.03
N THR A 325 -1.39 -19.65 -4.68
CA THR A 325 -1.77 -20.67 -5.69
C THR A 325 -3.02 -20.32 -6.49
N LEU A 326 -3.80 -19.31 -6.07
CA LEU A 326 -4.93 -18.80 -6.84
C LEU A 326 -4.51 -17.98 -8.07
N GLY A 327 -3.26 -17.52 -8.12
CA GLY A 327 -2.73 -16.64 -9.16
C GLY A 327 -3.06 -15.17 -8.94
N LEU A 328 -2.30 -14.30 -9.61
CA LEU A 328 -2.37 -12.84 -9.41
C LEU A 328 -3.75 -12.26 -9.75
N GLU A 329 -4.36 -12.70 -10.85
CA GLU A 329 -5.66 -12.20 -11.30
C GLU A 329 -6.78 -12.47 -10.26
N MET A 330 -6.83 -13.67 -9.70
CA MET A 330 -7.85 -14.02 -8.69
C MET A 330 -7.61 -13.24 -7.40
N ILE A 331 -6.36 -13.07 -6.97
CA ILE A 331 -6.01 -12.28 -5.80
C ILE A 331 -6.48 -10.83 -5.97
N LEU A 332 -6.25 -10.22 -7.12
CA LEU A 332 -6.71 -8.86 -7.41
C LEU A 332 -8.24 -8.76 -7.36
N LYS A 333 -8.97 -9.75 -7.91
CA LYS A 333 -10.45 -9.79 -7.85
C LYS A 333 -11.00 -9.87 -6.42
N ILE A 334 -10.35 -10.61 -5.54
CA ILE A 334 -10.76 -10.74 -4.12
C ILE A 334 -10.39 -9.47 -3.34
N ALA A 335 -9.25 -8.88 -3.65
CA ALA A 335 -8.71 -7.74 -2.90
C ALA A 335 -9.42 -6.42 -3.19
N VAL A 336 -9.88 -6.19 -4.43
CA VAL A 336 -10.51 -4.93 -4.82
C VAL A 336 -11.71 -4.59 -3.92
N PRO A 337 -12.71 -5.47 -3.69
CA PRO A 337 -13.80 -5.19 -2.77
C PRO A 337 -13.33 -4.90 -1.34
N LEU A 338 -12.35 -5.67 -0.86
CA LEU A 338 -11.82 -5.49 0.50
C LEU A 338 -11.14 -4.11 0.65
N LEU A 339 -10.37 -3.69 -0.35
CA LEU A 339 -9.71 -2.39 -0.35
C LEU A 339 -10.70 -1.24 -0.51
N THR A 340 -11.74 -1.41 -1.31
CA THR A 340 -12.85 -0.46 -1.45
C THR A 340 -13.55 -0.20 -0.10
N LEU A 341 -13.57 -1.19 0.81
CA LEU A 341 -14.07 -1.02 2.17
C LEU A 341 -13.07 -0.28 3.08
N ILE A 342 -11.83 -0.76 3.10
CA ILE A 342 -10.84 -0.36 4.10
C ILE A 342 -10.24 1.01 3.81
N TYR A 343 -10.00 1.31 2.54
CA TYR A 343 -9.27 2.50 2.14
C TYR A 343 -10.00 3.80 2.48
N PRO A 344 -11.30 3.99 2.16
CA PRO A 344 -12.06 5.17 2.54
C PRO A 344 -12.07 5.39 4.07
N VAL A 345 -12.28 4.32 4.83
CA VAL A 345 -12.28 4.36 6.31
C VAL A 345 -10.89 4.76 6.84
N SER A 346 -9.83 4.20 6.26
CA SER A 346 -8.46 4.54 6.63
C SER A 346 -8.13 6.01 6.31
N ILE A 347 -8.53 6.49 5.14
CA ILE A 347 -8.37 7.90 4.75
C ILE A 347 -9.11 8.81 5.72
N ALA A 348 -10.38 8.51 6.04
CA ALA A 348 -11.18 9.29 6.98
C ALA A 348 -10.50 9.41 8.35
N LEU A 349 -10.03 8.29 8.89
CA LEU A 349 -9.32 8.25 10.17
C LEU A 349 -8.02 9.06 10.15
N VAL A 350 -7.22 8.90 9.10
CA VAL A 350 -5.93 9.59 8.95
C VAL A 350 -6.13 11.09 8.79
N LEU A 351 -7.06 11.53 7.93
CA LEU A 351 -7.31 12.96 7.69
C LEU A 351 -7.84 13.66 8.94
N ILE A 352 -8.78 13.05 9.67
CA ILE A 352 -9.28 13.62 10.92
C ILE A 352 -8.18 13.63 11.98
N SER A 353 -7.36 12.58 12.05
CA SER A 353 -6.21 12.55 12.95
C SER A 353 -5.20 13.65 12.64
N PHE A 354 -4.91 13.86 11.36
CA PHE A 354 -4.03 14.92 10.91
C PHE A 354 -4.59 16.31 11.26
N ALA A 355 -5.88 16.56 10.99
CA ALA A 355 -6.53 17.80 11.39
C ALA A 355 -6.51 18.02 12.91
N ASN A 356 -6.74 16.96 13.70
CA ASN A 356 -6.71 17.01 15.16
C ASN A 356 -5.31 17.30 15.73
N MET A 357 -4.21 17.09 14.98
CA MET A 357 -2.87 17.48 15.42
C MET A 357 -2.78 18.99 15.69
N PHE A 358 -3.42 19.79 14.85
CA PHE A 358 -3.38 21.26 14.92
C PHE A 358 -4.44 21.85 15.85
N SER A 359 -5.37 21.07 16.36
CA SER A 359 -6.41 21.54 17.29
C SER A 359 -5.89 21.59 18.74
N THR A 360 -6.43 22.49 19.53
CA THR A 360 -6.18 22.58 20.98
C THR A 360 -7.06 21.66 21.81
N PHE A 361 -8.12 21.10 21.22
CA PHE A 361 -9.07 20.18 21.85
C PHE A 361 -9.15 18.83 21.09
N ARG A 362 -9.70 17.82 21.76
CA ARG A 362 -9.82 16.47 21.22
C ARG A 362 -11.07 16.37 20.35
N PHE A 363 -10.90 15.89 19.11
CA PHE A 363 -12.02 15.49 18.27
C PHE A 363 -12.58 14.15 18.75
N SER A 364 -13.88 14.07 18.89
CA SER A 364 -14.60 12.83 19.25
C SER A 364 -15.76 12.57 18.29
N TRP A 365 -16.60 13.56 18.06
CA TRP A 365 -17.75 13.45 17.18
C TRP A 365 -17.34 13.49 15.69
N ALA A 366 -16.31 14.29 15.36
CA ALA A 366 -15.75 14.27 14.01
C ALA A 366 -15.28 12.87 13.62
N TYR A 367 -14.54 12.17 14.49
CA TYR A 367 -14.14 10.78 14.27
C TYR A 367 -15.33 9.85 14.06
N ARG A 368 -16.33 9.90 14.96
CA ARG A 368 -17.46 8.98 14.93
C ARG A 368 -18.32 9.19 13.69
N PHE A 369 -18.76 10.41 13.44
CA PHE A 369 -19.68 10.71 12.34
C PHE A 369 -19.05 10.45 10.99
N ALA A 370 -17.85 10.99 10.76
CA ALA A 370 -17.16 10.80 9.50
C ALA A 370 -16.84 9.34 9.22
N THR A 371 -16.34 8.58 10.20
CA THR A 371 -15.97 7.18 9.97
C THR A 371 -17.19 6.29 9.78
N VAL A 372 -18.26 6.48 10.59
CA VAL A 372 -19.47 5.66 10.46
C VAL A 372 -20.14 5.87 9.10
N ILE A 373 -20.30 7.12 8.66
CA ILE A 373 -20.92 7.38 7.35
C ILE A 373 -20.05 6.84 6.21
N THR A 374 -18.72 7.01 6.30
CA THR A 374 -17.79 6.47 5.30
C THR A 374 -17.90 4.94 5.24
N LEU A 375 -17.94 4.26 6.38
CA LEU A 375 -18.09 2.81 6.45
C LEU A 375 -19.42 2.34 5.80
N ILE A 376 -20.54 2.99 6.14
CA ILE A 376 -21.85 2.67 5.57
C ILE A 376 -21.83 2.81 4.03
N ILE A 377 -21.29 3.91 3.52
CA ILE A 377 -21.26 4.15 2.07
C ILE A 377 -20.29 3.19 1.37
N SER A 378 -19.14 2.88 1.98
CA SER A 378 -18.21 1.89 1.43
C SER A 378 -18.84 0.49 1.36
N ILE A 379 -19.66 0.10 2.35
CA ILE A 379 -20.42 -1.15 2.30
C ILE A 379 -21.44 -1.10 1.14
N LEU A 380 -22.20 -0.01 0.99
CA LEU A 380 -23.14 0.14 -0.12
C LEU A 380 -22.42 0.09 -1.47
N GLN A 381 -21.25 0.71 -1.60
CA GLN A 381 -20.45 0.66 -2.82
C GLN A 381 -20.02 -0.77 -3.18
N ILE A 382 -19.61 -1.58 -2.21
CA ILE A 382 -19.31 -2.99 -2.42
C ILE A 382 -20.55 -3.78 -2.83
N LEU A 383 -21.67 -3.59 -2.13
CA LEU A 383 -22.92 -4.25 -2.50
C LEU A 383 -23.36 -3.89 -3.93
N ASN A 384 -23.14 -2.64 -4.35
CA ASN A 384 -23.38 -2.19 -5.72
C ASN A 384 -22.46 -2.89 -6.72
N SER A 385 -21.18 -3.03 -6.42
CA SER A 385 -20.21 -3.70 -7.32
C SER A 385 -20.54 -5.18 -7.56
N PHE A 386 -21.22 -5.82 -6.60
CA PHE A 386 -21.74 -7.18 -6.74
C PHE A 386 -23.20 -7.25 -7.29
N ASN A 387 -23.77 -6.12 -7.72
CA ASN A 387 -25.16 -6.00 -8.17
C ASN A 387 -26.19 -6.47 -7.13
N LEU A 388 -25.88 -6.30 -5.85
CA LEU A 388 -26.77 -6.69 -4.75
C LEU A 388 -27.69 -5.55 -4.29
N LEU A 389 -27.48 -4.33 -4.75
CA LEU A 389 -28.39 -3.21 -4.47
C LEU A 389 -29.56 -3.17 -5.47
N HIS A 390 -30.79 -3.08 -4.94
CA HIS A 390 -31.99 -3.04 -5.76
C HIS A 390 -32.96 -1.94 -5.29
N GLY A 391 -33.85 -1.53 -6.19
CA GLY A 391 -34.98 -0.65 -5.88
C GLY A 391 -34.58 0.72 -5.34
N VAL A 392 -35.18 1.11 -4.23
CA VAL A 392 -34.99 2.43 -3.61
C VAL A 392 -33.57 2.65 -3.11
N ILE A 393 -32.93 1.60 -2.57
CA ILE A 393 -31.55 1.70 -2.01
C ILE A 393 -30.55 1.99 -3.13
N LEU A 394 -30.64 1.30 -4.27
CA LEU A 394 -29.80 1.57 -5.44
C LEU A 394 -30.00 3.01 -5.93
N LYS A 395 -31.26 3.44 -6.07
CA LYS A 395 -31.57 4.81 -6.52
C LYS A 395 -31.00 5.87 -5.57
N SER A 396 -31.14 5.66 -4.27
CA SER A 396 -30.58 6.58 -3.26
C SER A 396 -29.05 6.61 -3.27
N PHE A 397 -28.40 5.45 -3.47
CA PHE A 397 -26.94 5.36 -3.58
C PHE A 397 -26.44 6.10 -4.84
N MET A 398 -27.09 5.90 -5.99
CA MET A 398 -26.71 6.56 -7.24
C MET A 398 -27.00 8.08 -7.25
N MET A 399 -27.81 8.60 -6.31
CA MET A 399 -27.98 10.04 -6.10
C MET A 399 -26.84 10.68 -5.32
N LEU A 400 -25.96 9.88 -4.69
CA LEU A 400 -24.80 10.43 -3.99
C LEU A 400 -23.84 11.07 -4.98
N PRO A 401 -23.28 12.24 -4.66
CA PRO A 401 -22.24 12.84 -5.49
C PRO A 401 -21.06 11.89 -5.68
N LEU A 402 -20.54 11.83 -6.91
CA LEU A 402 -19.39 11.01 -7.28
C LEU A 402 -19.60 9.49 -7.18
N ALA A 403 -20.86 9.02 -7.14
CA ALA A 403 -21.17 7.59 -7.09
C ALA A 403 -20.80 6.88 -8.41
N ASP A 404 -20.91 7.56 -9.53
CA ASP A 404 -20.55 7.11 -10.88
C ASP A 404 -19.06 6.87 -11.09
N ILE A 405 -18.21 7.43 -10.22
CA ILE A 405 -16.75 7.36 -10.29
C ILE A 405 -16.13 6.71 -9.05
N ASP A 406 -16.88 5.88 -8.34
CA ASP A 406 -16.45 5.12 -7.15
C ASP A 406 -15.96 5.96 -5.95
N LEU A 407 -16.33 7.23 -5.85
CA LEU A 407 -16.03 8.14 -4.75
C LEU A 407 -17.28 8.62 -3.99
N ALA A 408 -18.36 7.84 -3.98
CA ALA A 408 -19.61 8.17 -3.29
C ALA A 408 -19.43 8.56 -1.81
N TRP A 409 -18.41 8.03 -1.16
CA TRP A 409 -18.12 8.25 0.25
C TRP A 409 -17.53 9.65 0.55
N LEU A 410 -16.88 10.30 -0.43
CA LEU A 410 -16.03 11.48 -0.19
C LEU A 410 -16.84 12.69 0.29
N VAL A 411 -17.92 13.02 -0.38
CA VAL A 411 -18.76 14.20 -0.03
C VAL A 411 -19.49 13.99 1.30
N PRO A 412 -20.15 12.85 1.56
CA PRO A 412 -20.72 12.57 2.88
C PRO A 412 -19.67 12.55 4.00
N PHE A 413 -18.48 12.00 3.77
CA PHE A 413 -17.37 12.07 4.71
C PHE A 413 -17.06 13.52 5.11
N MET A 414 -16.89 14.42 4.15
CA MET A 414 -16.57 15.83 4.42
C MET A 414 -17.70 16.51 5.21
N LEU A 415 -18.96 16.31 4.81
CA LEU A 415 -20.11 16.89 5.50
C LEU A 415 -20.21 16.43 6.96
N PHE A 416 -20.12 15.13 7.21
CA PHE A 416 -20.22 14.58 8.55
C PHE A 416 -18.99 14.85 9.41
N ALA A 417 -17.80 14.99 8.80
CA ALA A 417 -16.60 15.46 9.49
C ALA A 417 -16.77 16.90 9.98
N ILE A 418 -17.32 17.79 9.15
CA ILE A 418 -17.61 19.19 9.51
C ILE A 418 -18.67 19.26 10.62
N ILE A 419 -19.77 18.52 10.50
CA ILE A 419 -20.82 18.47 11.53
C ILE A 419 -20.25 18.01 12.86
N GLY A 420 -19.50 16.90 12.85
CA GLY A 420 -18.85 16.39 14.04
C GLY A 420 -17.81 17.36 14.63
N PHE A 421 -17.04 18.06 13.79
CA PHE A 421 -16.11 19.10 14.21
C PHE A 421 -16.83 20.28 14.88
N ILE A 422 -17.95 20.76 14.34
CA ILE A 422 -18.76 21.83 14.95
C ILE A 422 -19.19 21.41 16.35
N ILE A 423 -19.70 20.18 16.50
CA ILE A 423 -20.10 19.66 17.82
C ILE A 423 -18.91 19.61 18.78
N ASP A 424 -17.73 19.15 18.31
CA ASP A 424 -16.51 19.08 19.11
C ASP A 424 -16.02 20.48 19.55
N VAL A 425 -16.21 21.52 18.70
CA VAL A 425 -15.93 22.92 19.07
C VAL A 425 -16.81 23.40 20.22
N PHE A 426 -18.12 23.06 20.23
CA PHE A 426 -19.01 23.43 21.33
C PHE A 426 -18.71 22.70 22.62
N ILE A 427 -18.33 21.41 22.55
CA ILE A 427 -18.05 20.58 23.72
C ILE A 427 -16.64 20.83 24.28
N ARG A 428 -15.66 21.19 23.46
CA ARG A 428 -14.23 21.51 23.79
C ARG A 428 -13.59 20.57 24.81
N ARG A 429 -13.63 19.28 24.57
CA ARG A 429 -12.97 18.31 25.46
C ARG A 429 -11.45 18.52 25.46
N PRO A 430 -10.80 18.65 26.63
CA PRO A 430 -9.35 18.82 26.68
C PRO A 430 -8.64 17.62 26.07
N LYS A 431 -7.52 17.88 25.37
CA LYS A 431 -6.63 16.79 24.98
C LYS A 431 -6.07 16.17 26.26
N GLN A 432 -6.23 14.86 26.41
CA GLN A 432 -5.49 14.15 27.45
C GLN A 432 -4.01 14.38 27.18
N ALA A 433 -3.26 14.83 28.19
CA ALA A 433 -1.82 14.88 28.11
C ALA A 433 -1.34 13.46 27.77
N THR A 434 -0.77 13.29 26.60
CA THR A 434 -0.13 12.02 26.22
C THR A 434 1.15 11.96 27.02
N THR A 435 1.08 11.32 28.21
CA THR A 435 2.23 10.98 29.04
C THR A 435 3.17 10.04 28.31
#